data_8193544bdddf88a0b6b9edc53d28aa1b
#
_entry.id   8193544bdddf88a0b6b9edc53d28aa1b
#
_cell.length_a   1.000
_cell.length_b   1.000
_cell.length_c   1.000
_cell.angle_alpha   90.00
_cell.angle_beta   90.00
_cell.angle_gamma   90.00
#
_symmetry.space_group_name_H-M   'P 1'
#
loop_
_entity.id
_entity.type
_entity.pdbx_description
1 polymer ?
#
loop_
_entity_poly.entity_id
_entity_poly.type
_entity_poly.pdbx_seq_one_letter_code
_entity_poly.pdbx_strand_id
1 'polypeptide(L)'
;TEEVEVEPLTCTKFLPSLEGKYWDNEDEDISLTDAQRRYIKRSKILIIIIDKSSDEFAQYEMFQRLNTGGSHLSPQEIRNCIIVMKNEEFYKKLRDMSKYTNFINSVPISEKDSEEQGYLEFVVKFFILRYSKFDVSDSENYNNFLTDEILELINKNNIDFEEEKDIFQKTFDLLYEVMDENAFKKYDKEKNKSYGPVLVGAYEAIIPGLTANIDYYQENTEELSEVIKQVYS
;
A
#
# COMPACT_ATOMS: atom_id res chain seq x y z
N THR A 1 -3.28 12.00 -25.15
CA THR A 1 -4.23 12.63 -24.23
C THR A 1 -4.98 11.48 -23.59
N GLU A 2 -4.58 11.11 -22.34
CA GLU A 2 -5.37 10.20 -21.52
C GLU A 2 -6.72 10.89 -21.27
N GLU A 3 -7.82 10.24 -21.62
CA GLU A 3 -9.15 10.66 -21.21
C GLU A 3 -9.18 10.51 -19.69
N VAL A 4 -9.24 11.64 -18.99
CA VAL A 4 -9.44 11.64 -17.53
C VAL A 4 -10.87 11.16 -17.30
N GLU A 5 -11.04 10.00 -16.73
CA GLU A 5 -12.33 9.50 -16.30
C GLU A 5 -12.91 10.50 -15.29
N VAL A 6 -14.07 11.06 -15.60
CA VAL A 6 -14.70 12.07 -14.74
C VAL A 6 -15.48 11.34 -13.66
N GLU A 7 -14.98 11.36 -12.44
CA GLU A 7 -15.63 10.76 -11.29
C GLU A 7 -16.58 11.74 -10.58
N PRO A 8 -17.65 11.25 -9.93
CA PRO A 8 -18.52 12.08 -9.12
C PRO A 8 -17.84 12.55 -7.84
N LEU A 9 -18.34 13.62 -7.25
CA LEU A 9 -17.89 14.09 -5.94
C LEU A 9 -18.26 13.07 -4.86
N THR A 10 -17.27 12.69 -4.05
CA THR A 10 -17.41 11.76 -2.93
C THR A 10 -16.96 12.41 -1.63
N CYS A 11 -17.28 11.82 -0.49
CA CYS A 11 -16.86 12.28 0.84
C CYS A 11 -17.28 13.72 1.18
N THR A 12 -18.44 14.16 0.69
CA THR A 12 -18.95 15.52 0.89
C THR A 12 -19.63 15.70 2.26
N LYS A 13 -19.03 15.21 3.33
CA LYS A 13 -19.56 15.19 4.71
C LYS A 13 -20.15 16.55 5.16
N PHE A 14 -19.53 17.66 4.76
CA PHE A 14 -19.98 19.01 5.13
C PHE A 14 -20.95 19.63 4.13
N LEU A 15 -21.11 19.03 2.96
CA LEU A 15 -22.00 19.45 1.89
C LEU A 15 -22.71 18.25 1.26
N PRO A 16 -23.56 17.53 2.02
CA PRO A 16 -24.17 16.27 1.55
C PRO A 16 -24.98 16.42 0.25
N SER A 17 -25.44 17.61 -0.05
CA SER A 17 -26.17 17.91 -1.30
C SER A 17 -25.29 17.85 -2.57
N LEU A 18 -23.99 17.74 -2.41
CA LEU A 18 -23.04 17.62 -3.53
C LEU A 18 -22.58 16.17 -3.73
N GLU A 19 -22.94 15.24 -2.84
CA GLU A 19 -22.57 13.83 -2.94
C GLU A 19 -23.11 13.23 -4.23
N GLY A 20 -22.26 12.53 -4.98
CA GLY A 20 -22.61 11.90 -6.26
C GLY A 20 -22.77 12.87 -7.45
N LYS A 21 -22.55 14.18 -7.26
CA LYS A 21 -22.65 15.15 -8.35
C LYS A 21 -21.35 15.22 -9.15
N TYR A 22 -21.49 15.39 -10.46
CA TYR A 22 -20.41 15.63 -11.39
C TYR A 22 -20.15 17.12 -11.57
N TRP A 23 -18.95 17.48 -11.95
CA TRP A 23 -18.62 18.86 -12.31
C TRP A 23 -19.51 19.40 -13.41
N ASP A 24 -19.74 18.60 -14.43
CA ASP A 24 -20.62 18.83 -15.57
C ASP A 24 -21.17 17.50 -16.09
N ASN A 25 -22.48 17.42 -16.25
CA ASN A 25 -23.17 16.21 -16.75
C ASN A 25 -24.40 16.63 -17.53
N GLU A 26 -24.82 15.84 -18.53
CA GLU A 26 -26.03 16.09 -19.32
C GLU A 26 -27.30 16.01 -18.47
N ASP A 27 -27.26 15.20 -17.40
CA ASP A 27 -28.32 15.16 -16.39
C ASP A 27 -28.08 16.26 -15.34
N GLU A 28 -28.97 17.27 -15.36
CA GLU A 28 -28.90 18.41 -14.46
C GLU A 28 -29.06 18.02 -12.98
N ASP A 29 -29.74 16.90 -12.68
CA ASP A 29 -29.97 16.45 -11.31
C ASP A 29 -28.69 15.93 -10.65
N ILE A 30 -27.75 15.41 -11.42
CA ILE A 30 -26.45 14.94 -10.95
C ILE A 30 -25.29 15.86 -11.36
N SER A 31 -25.57 17.02 -11.93
CA SER A 31 -24.58 18.04 -12.27
C SER A 31 -24.51 19.14 -11.23
N LEU A 32 -23.32 19.73 -11.06
CA LEU A 32 -23.19 20.97 -10.30
C LEU A 32 -23.89 22.11 -11.06
N THR A 33 -24.63 22.93 -10.32
CA THR A 33 -25.25 24.14 -10.91
C THR A 33 -24.18 25.15 -11.34
N ASP A 34 -24.52 26.00 -12.28
CA ASP A 34 -23.67 27.10 -12.71
C ASP A 34 -23.22 28.01 -11.58
N ALA A 35 -24.08 28.22 -10.58
CA ALA A 35 -23.75 29.00 -9.40
C ALA A 35 -22.67 28.32 -8.55
N GLN A 36 -22.79 27.01 -8.33
CA GLN A 36 -21.80 26.20 -7.60
C GLN A 36 -20.46 26.16 -8.34
N ARG A 37 -20.47 25.91 -9.65
CA ARG A 37 -19.25 25.95 -10.49
C ARG A 37 -18.56 27.32 -10.42
N ARG A 38 -19.33 28.43 -10.53
CA ARG A 38 -18.78 29.79 -10.40
C ARG A 38 -18.21 30.07 -9.04
N TYR A 39 -18.87 29.61 -7.98
CA TYR A 39 -18.37 29.75 -6.61
C TYR A 39 -17.02 29.04 -6.43
N ILE A 40 -16.93 27.79 -6.85
CA ILE A 40 -15.70 27.02 -6.77
C ILE A 40 -14.56 27.67 -7.57
N LYS A 41 -14.84 28.07 -8.83
CA LYS A 41 -13.84 28.73 -9.70
C LYS A 41 -13.33 30.07 -9.13
N ARG A 42 -14.11 30.75 -8.31
CA ARG A 42 -13.74 32.04 -7.69
C ARG A 42 -13.18 31.89 -6.28
N SER A 43 -13.21 30.67 -5.74
CA SER A 43 -12.67 30.40 -4.40
C SER A 43 -11.16 30.65 -4.39
N LYS A 44 -10.67 31.28 -3.33
CA LYS A 44 -9.23 31.50 -3.14
C LYS A 44 -8.63 30.28 -2.47
N ILE A 45 -7.55 29.79 -3.05
CA ILE A 45 -6.74 28.70 -2.49
C ILE A 45 -5.46 29.33 -1.95
N LEU A 46 -5.18 29.10 -0.66
CA LEU A 46 -3.88 29.44 -0.08
C LEU A 46 -2.89 28.34 -0.46
N ILE A 47 -1.84 28.72 -1.20
CA ILE A 47 -0.76 27.81 -1.57
C ILE A 47 0.46 28.16 -0.72
N ILE A 48 0.97 27.19 0.02
CA ILE A 48 2.24 27.29 0.76
C ILE A 48 3.24 26.41 0.04
N ILE A 49 4.32 27.03 -0.47
CA ILE A 49 5.39 26.31 -1.15
C ILE A 49 6.52 26.08 -0.14
N ILE A 50 6.86 24.80 0.05
CA ILE A 50 7.99 24.38 0.88
C ILE A 50 9.21 24.27 -0.03
N ASP A 51 10.29 24.99 0.29
CA ASP A 51 11.50 24.99 -0.53
C ASP A 51 12.22 23.64 -0.42
N LYS A 52 12.78 23.18 -1.54
CA LYS A 52 13.59 21.95 -1.62
C LYS A 52 14.89 22.02 -0.80
N SER A 53 15.34 23.21 -0.44
CA SER A 53 16.50 23.41 0.44
C SER A 53 16.24 23.09 1.91
N SER A 54 14.96 22.87 2.29
CA SER A 54 14.62 22.44 3.63
C SER A 54 15.08 21.00 3.84
N ASP A 55 15.52 20.70 5.06
CA ASP A 55 15.86 19.34 5.48
C ASP A 55 14.68 18.39 5.17
N GLU A 56 14.99 17.23 4.59
CA GLU A 56 13.99 16.24 4.19
C GLU A 56 13.13 15.77 5.38
N PHE A 57 13.73 15.68 6.56
CA PHE A 57 13.03 15.38 7.80
C PHE A 57 12.04 16.49 8.17
N ALA A 58 12.42 17.75 7.98
CA ALA A 58 11.55 18.90 8.22
C ALA A 58 10.37 18.93 7.23
N GLN A 59 10.56 18.53 5.97
CA GLN A 59 9.49 18.41 4.98
C GLN A 59 8.49 17.32 5.39
N TYR A 60 8.98 16.18 5.87
CA TYR A 60 8.16 15.07 6.37
C TYR A 60 7.34 15.46 7.59
N GLU A 61 7.99 16.05 8.61
CA GLU A 61 7.30 16.52 9.82
C GLU A 61 6.21 17.56 9.50
N MET A 62 6.51 18.49 8.60
CA MET A 62 5.55 19.49 8.18
C MET A 62 4.37 18.85 7.45
N PHE A 63 4.62 17.90 6.56
CA PHE A 63 3.57 17.17 5.86
C PHE A 63 2.66 16.40 6.82
N GLN A 64 3.23 15.71 7.82
CA GLN A 64 2.45 15.05 8.87
C GLN A 64 1.59 16.05 9.66
N ARG A 65 2.14 17.20 10.04
CA ARG A 65 1.41 18.24 10.79
C ARG A 65 0.29 18.87 9.98
N LEU A 66 0.49 19.11 8.70
CA LEU A 66 -0.54 19.66 7.80
C LEU A 66 -1.69 18.67 7.60
N ASN A 67 -1.43 17.39 7.67
CA ASN A 67 -2.44 16.33 7.55
C ASN A 67 -3.45 16.29 8.73
N THR A 68 -3.20 17.03 9.81
CA THR A 68 -4.10 17.05 10.98
C THR A 68 -5.37 17.88 10.78
N GLY A 69 -5.49 18.65 9.70
CA GLY A 69 -6.57 19.64 9.46
C GLY A 69 -7.68 19.21 8.50
N GLY A 70 -7.62 17.99 7.91
CA GLY A 70 -8.57 17.52 6.89
C GLY A 70 -8.92 16.05 7.01
N SER A 71 -9.18 15.38 5.89
CA SER A 71 -9.17 13.92 5.81
C SER A 71 -7.76 13.43 6.14
N HIS A 72 -7.64 12.63 7.19
CA HIS A 72 -6.34 12.10 7.60
C HIS A 72 -5.89 11.05 6.58
N LEU A 73 -4.70 11.25 6.04
CA LEU A 73 -4.01 10.23 5.25
C LEU A 73 -3.61 9.05 6.14
N SER A 74 -3.66 7.86 5.59
CA SER A 74 -3.09 6.68 6.23
C SER A 74 -1.55 6.80 6.33
N PRO A 75 -0.90 6.07 7.23
CA PRO A 75 0.57 6.06 7.31
C PRO A 75 1.23 5.69 5.98
N GLN A 76 0.60 4.79 5.19
CA GLN A 76 1.12 4.40 3.89
C GLN A 76 0.98 5.51 2.85
N GLU A 77 -0.10 6.24 2.82
CA GLU A 77 -0.26 7.38 1.91
C GLU A 77 0.78 8.48 2.19
N ILE A 78 1.07 8.75 3.47
CA ILE A 78 2.16 9.66 3.88
C ILE A 78 3.51 9.12 3.38
N ARG A 79 3.80 7.84 3.59
CA ARG A 79 5.02 7.17 3.14
C ARG A 79 5.18 7.25 1.63
N ASN A 80 4.09 7.06 0.87
CA ASN A 80 4.09 7.18 -0.58
C ASN A 80 4.55 8.58 -1.04
N CYS A 81 4.06 9.63 -0.40
CA CYS A 81 4.48 11.00 -0.73
C CYS A 81 5.98 11.16 -0.54
N ILE A 82 6.54 10.62 0.54
CA ILE A 82 7.98 10.71 0.83
C ILE A 82 8.79 9.92 -0.21
N ILE A 83 8.36 8.69 -0.52
CA ILE A 83 9.03 7.85 -1.53
C ILE A 83 9.03 8.56 -2.88
N VAL A 84 7.91 9.16 -3.31
CA VAL A 84 7.81 9.93 -4.55
C VAL A 84 8.78 11.12 -4.54
N MET A 85 8.85 11.86 -3.44
CA MET A 85 9.76 13.00 -3.30
C MET A 85 11.23 12.60 -3.41
N LYS A 86 11.59 11.44 -2.87
CA LYS A 86 12.94 10.88 -2.90
C LYS A 86 13.30 10.25 -4.23
N ASN A 87 12.42 9.40 -4.76
CA ASN A 87 12.67 8.66 -5.98
C ASN A 87 11.33 8.23 -6.63
N GLU A 88 10.86 9.04 -7.56
CA GLU A 88 9.61 8.80 -8.29
C GLU A 88 9.65 7.48 -9.09
N GLU A 89 10.81 7.10 -9.64
CA GLU A 89 10.96 5.86 -10.40
C GLU A 89 10.83 4.64 -9.49
N PHE A 90 11.44 4.69 -8.30
CA PHE A 90 11.28 3.66 -7.28
C PHE A 90 9.80 3.48 -6.91
N TYR A 91 9.10 4.58 -6.64
CA TYR A 91 7.67 4.54 -6.35
C TYR A 91 6.85 3.89 -7.46
N LYS A 92 7.10 4.26 -8.73
CA LYS A 92 6.40 3.66 -9.88
C LYS A 92 6.58 2.14 -9.92
N LYS A 93 7.79 1.64 -9.67
CA LYS A 93 8.09 0.20 -9.62
C LYS A 93 7.33 -0.50 -8.50
N LEU A 94 7.31 0.07 -7.29
CA LEU A 94 6.50 -0.47 -6.18
C LEU A 94 5.01 -0.52 -6.54
N ARG A 95 4.49 0.56 -7.14
CA ARG A 95 3.09 0.65 -7.57
C ARG A 95 2.74 -0.36 -8.65
N ASP A 96 3.64 -0.65 -9.56
CA ASP A 96 3.40 -1.66 -10.59
C ASP A 96 3.38 -3.07 -9.97
N MET A 97 4.26 -3.36 -9.00
CA MET A 97 4.25 -4.61 -8.26
C MET A 97 2.97 -4.78 -7.43
N SER A 98 2.43 -3.70 -6.84
CA SER A 98 1.20 -3.76 -6.05
C SER A 98 -0.05 -4.15 -6.86
N LYS A 99 0.01 -4.08 -8.19
CA LYS A 99 -1.07 -4.47 -9.10
C LYS A 99 -0.94 -5.90 -9.62
N TYR A 100 0.05 -6.66 -9.16
CA TYR A 100 0.25 -8.03 -9.63
C TYR A 100 -0.90 -8.93 -9.18
N THR A 101 -1.53 -9.62 -10.12
CA THR A 101 -2.79 -10.35 -9.88
C THR A 101 -2.67 -11.41 -8.78
N ASN A 102 -1.65 -12.26 -8.82
CA ASN A 102 -1.49 -13.33 -7.83
C ASN A 102 -1.11 -12.79 -6.45
N PHE A 103 -0.43 -11.64 -6.38
CA PHE A 103 -0.23 -10.92 -5.13
C PHE A 103 -1.56 -10.42 -4.53
N ILE A 104 -2.39 -9.74 -5.32
CA ILE A 104 -3.71 -9.26 -4.87
C ILE A 104 -4.59 -10.43 -4.40
N ASN A 105 -4.60 -11.52 -5.16
CA ASN A 105 -5.37 -12.71 -4.82
C ASN A 105 -4.88 -13.40 -3.54
N SER A 106 -3.56 -13.45 -3.30
CA SER A 106 -2.97 -14.06 -2.09
C SER A 106 -3.12 -13.19 -0.84
N VAL A 107 -3.34 -11.87 -1.00
CA VAL A 107 -3.45 -10.89 0.09
C VAL A 107 -4.80 -10.15 0.01
N PRO A 108 -5.93 -10.85 0.18
CA PRO A 108 -7.25 -10.21 0.07
C PRO A 108 -7.49 -9.27 1.28
N ILE A 109 -7.26 -7.98 1.08
CA ILE A 109 -7.53 -6.92 2.05
C ILE A 109 -8.93 -6.33 1.84
N SER A 110 -9.43 -5.56 2.82
CA SER A 110 -10.70 -4.88 2.69
C SER A 110 -10.66 -3.77 1.62
N GLU A 111 -11.83 -3.41 1.08
CA GLU A 111 -11.94 -2.29 0.13
C GLU A 111 -11.36 -1.00 0.73
N LYS A 112 -11.66 -0.71 1.99
CA LYS A 112 -11.11 0.42 2.72
C LYS A 112 -9.58 0.39 2.78
N ASP A 113 -8.98 -0.75 3.14
CA ASP A 113 -7.52 -0.87 3.21
C ASP A 113 -6.90 -0.73 1.82
N SER A 114 -7.58 -1.19 0.77
CA SER A 114 -7.14 -1.01 -0.62
C SER A 114 -7.15 0.47 -1.02
N GLU A 115 -8.23 1.20 -0.69
CA GLU A 115 -8.31 2.66 -0.91
C GLU A 115 -7.21 3.41 -0.15
N GLU A 116 -6.89 2.99 1.07
CA GLU A 116 -5.81 3.53 1.91
C GLU A 116 -4.40 3.03 1.51
N GLN A 117 -4.25 2.48 0.28
CA GLN A 117 -2.98 2.01 -0.29
C GLN A 117 -2.37 0.79 0.41
N GLY A 118 -3.18 -0.08 1.00
CA GLY A 118 -2.73 -1.26 1.73
C GLY A 118 -1.88 -2.22 0.89
N TYR A 119 -2.22 -2.45 -0.38
CA TYR A 119 -1.38 -3.27 -1.27
C TYR A 119 0.03 -2.72 -1.43
N LEU A 120 0.15 -1.40 -1.52
CA LEU A 120 1.47 -0.77 -1.62
C LEU A 120 2.26 -0.89 -0.32
N GLU A 121 1.57 -0.86 0.84
CA GLU A 121 2.20 -1.13 2.14
C GLU A 121 2.79 -2.56 2.20
N PHE A 122 2.07 -3.57 1.73
CA PHE A 122 2.59 -4.94 1.68
C PHE A 122 3.80 -5.08 0.74
N VAL A 123 3.82 -4.35 -0.40
CA VAL A 123 5.01 -4.31 -1.27
C VAL A 123 6.18 -3.63 -0.56
N VAL A 124 5.98 -2.51 0.12
CA VAL A 124 7.03 -1.87 0.94
C VAL A 124 7.57 -2.84 1.99
N LYS A 125 6.69 -3.54 2.71
CA LYS A 125 7.08 -4.57 3.67
C LYS A 125 7.87 -5.70 3.04
N PHE A 126 7.51 -6.14 1.83
CA PHE A 126 8.27 -7.17 1.10
C PHE A 126 9.74 -6.77 0.95
N PHE A 127 10.02 -5.54 0.50
CA PHE A 127 11.40 -5.06 0.37
C PHE A 127 12.10 -4.95 1.72
N ILE A 128 11.45 -4.38 2.73
CA ILE A 128 12.03 -4.25 4.07
C ILE A 128 12.39 -5.62 4.65
N LEU A 129 11.49 -6.59 4.56
CA LEU A 129 11.70 -7.95 5.08
C LEU A 129 12.85 -8.70 4.39
N ARG A 130 13.18 -8.35 3.15
CA ARG A 130 14.27 -8.98 2.39
C ARG A 130 15.63 -8.32 2.63
N TYR A 131 15.64 -7.02 2.89
CA TYR A 131 16.88 -6.23 2.93
C TYR A 131 17.28 -5.76 4.32
N SER A 132 16.33 -5.70 5.26
CA SER A 132 16.58 -5.19 6.60
C SER A 132 16.55 -6.32 7.62
N LYS A 133 17.31 -6.15 8.70
CA LYS A 133 17.16 -7.00 9.88
C LYS A 133 15.92 -6.51 10.64
N PHE A 134 14.83 -7.19 10.39
CA PHE A 134 13.52 -6.85 10.95
C PHE A 134 13.49 -7.27 12.43
N ASP A 135 13.69 -6.31 13.33
CA ASP A 135 13.45 -6.49 14.76
C ASP A 135 12.41 -5.47 15.24
N VAL A 136 11.17 -5.93 15.36
CA VAL A 136 10.03 -5.09 15.77
C VAL A 136 10.11 -4.72 17.25
N SER A 137 10.92 -5.40 18.03
CA SER A 137 10.97 -5.23 19.50
C SER A 137 11.52 -3.86 19.92
N ASP A 138 12.27 -3.19 19.06
CA ASP A 138 12.97 -1.94 19.37
C ASP A 138 12.27 -0.67 18.86
N SER A 139 11.17 -0.77 18.08
CA SER A 139 10.53 0.41 17.53
C SER A 139 9.34 0.88 18.39
N GLU A 140 9.48 2.02 19.05
CA GLU A 140 8.34 2.70 19.72
C GLU A 140 7.22 3.06 18.75
N ASN A 141 7.51 3.15 17.44
CA ASN A 141 6.55 3.45 16.39
C ASN A 141 6.84 2.64 15.11
N TYR A 142 6.08 1.58 14.90
CA TYR A 142 6.19 0.71 13.75
C TYR A 142 6.10 1.43 12.39
N ASN A 143 5.23 2.42 12.26
CA ASN A 143 5.08 3.17 11.00
C ASN A 143 6.31 4.02 10.68
N ASN A 144 6.94 4.59 11.69
CA ASN A 144 8.20 5.33 11.51
C ASN A 144 9.31 4.38 11.09
N PHE A 145 9.42 3.22 11.74
CA PHE A 145 10.36 2.17 11.36
C PHE A 145 10.24 1.81 9.87
N LEU A 146 9.03 1.50 9.38
CA LEU A 146 8.83 1.18 7.96
C LEU A 146 9.25 2.34 7.04
N THR A 147 9.06 3.58 7.48
CA THR A 147 9.44 4.75 6.70
C THR A 147 10.95 4.91 6.64
N ASP A 148 11.62 4.78 7.77
CA ASP A 148 13.08 4.92 7.87
C ASP A 148 13.80 3.83 7.07
N GLU A 149 13.36 2.57 7.19
CA GLU A 149 13.94 1.44 6.46
C GLU A 149 13.78 1.56 4.95
N ILE A 150 12.60 1.93 4.45
CA ILE A 150 12.42 2.08 3.00
C ILE A 150 13.23 3.25 2.44
N LEU A 151 13.38 4.34 3.20
CA LEU A 151 14.22 5.46 2.81
C LEU A 151 15.70 5.08 2.80
N GLU A 152 16.15 4.28 3.77
CA GLU A 152 17.51 3.76 3.77
C GLU A 152 17.79 2.89 2.55
N LEU A 153 16.84 2.02 2.16
CA LEU A 153 16.94 1.21 0.95
C LEU A 153 17.02 2.05 -0.31
N ILE A 154 16.21 3.11 -0.43
CA ILE A 154 16.25 4.05 -1.56
C ILE A 154 17.64 4.74 -1.62
N ASN A 155 18.16 5.19 -0.48
CA ASN A 155 19.46 5.88 -0.41
C ASN A 155 20.64 4.96 -0.77
N LYS A 156 20.61 3.70 -0.36
CA LYS A 156 21.64 2.71 -0.70
C LYS A 156 21.70 2.42 -2.20
N ASN A 157 20.59 2.57 -2.91
CA ASN A 157 20.45 2.39 -4.36
C ASN A 157 21.12 1.12 -4.92
N ASN A 158 21.02 0.02 -4.16
CA ASN A 158 21.65 -1.28 -4.47
C ASN A 158 20.61 -2.39 -4.78
N ILE A 159 19.38 -2.01 -5.09
CA ILE A 159 18.29 -2.95 -5.40
C ILE A 159 18.29 -3.23 -6.90
N ASP A 160 18.44 -4.49 -7.27
CA ASP A 160 18.14 -4.97 -8.61
C ASP A 160 16.64 -5.22 -8.73
N PHE A 161 15.94 -4.27 -9.31
CA PHE A 161 14.48 -4.34 -9.42
C PHE A 161 13.98 -5.46 -10.34
N GLU A 162 14.73 -5.87 -11.32
CA GLU A 162 14.32 -6.98 -12.21
C GLU A 162 14.40 -8.30 -11.45
N GLU A 163 15.47 -8.50 -10.68
CA GLU A 163 15.61 -9.65 -9.79
C GLU A 163 14.52 -9.66 -8.70
N GLU A 164 14.29 -8.52 -8.04
CA GLU A 164 13.28 -8.43 -6.98
C GLU A 164 11.87 -8.64 -7.51
N LYS A 165 11.56 -8.14 -8.69
CA LYS A 165 10.28 -8.37 -9.34
C LYS A 165 10.09 -9.86 -9.68
N ASP A 166 11.11 -10.53 -10.18
CA ASP A 166 11.05 -11.97 -10.46
C ASP A 166 10.81 -12.78 -9.18
N ILE A 167 11.55 -12.48 -8.12
CA ILE A 167 11.35 -13.12 -6.81
C ILE A 167 9.95 -12.84 -6.25
N PHE A 168 9.46 -11.61 -6.36
CA PHE A 168 8.11 -11.22 -5.94
C PHE A 168 7.05 -12.03 -6.68
N GLN A 169 7.15 -12.09 -8.01
CA GLN A 169 6.19 -12.83 -8.83
C GLN A 169 6.22 -14.32 -8.50
N LYS A 170 7.41 -14.95 -8.46
CA LYS A 170 7.55 -16.35 -8.06
C LYS A 170 6.96 -16.64 -6.68
N THR A 171 7.19 -15.73 -5.73
CA THR A 171 6.67 -15.87 -4.36
C THR A 171 5.14 -15.91 -4.35
N PHE A 172 4.50 -14.96 -5.02
CA PHE A 172 3.03 -14.87 -4.99
C PHE A 172 2.35 -15.84 -5.96
N ASP A 173 3.01 -16.27 -7.03
CA ASP A 173 2.55 -17.37 -7.86
C ASP A 173 2.50 -18.67 -7.04
N LEU A 174 3.57 -18.97 -6.34
CA LEU A 174 3.67 -20.15 -5.50
C LEU A 174 2.68 -20.13 -4.32
N LEU A 175 2.56 -18.99 -3.63
CA LEU A 175 1.61 -18.84 -2.53
C LEU A 175 0.17 -19.01 -3.00
N TYR A 176 -0.20 -18.43 -4.14
CA TYR A 176 -1.54 -18.55 -4.69
C TYR A 176 -1.82 -19.98 -5.16
N GLU A 177 -0.87 -20.65 -5.80
CA GLU A 177 -0.99 -22.05 -6.20
C GLU A 177 -1.23 -22.98 -5.01
N VAL A 178 -0.48 -22.80 -3.91
CA VAL A 178 -0.45 -23.72 -2.77
C VAL A 178 -1.58 -23.42 -1.76
N MET A 179 -1.90 -22.16 -1.54
CA MET A 179 -2.78 -21.71 -0.46
C MET A 179 -3.98 -20.89 -0.93
N ASP A 180 -4.05 -20.56 -2.23
CA ASP A 180 -5.06 -19.64 -2.77
C ASP A 180 -5.05 -18.32 -1.97
N GLU A 181 -6.19 -17.78 -1.57
CA GLU A 181 -6.34 -16.58 -0.76
C GLU A 181 -6.03 -16.77 0.74
N ASN A 182 -5.50 -17.92 1.14
CA ASN A 182 -5.47 -18.36 2.54
C ASN A 182 -4.08 -18.29 3.19
N ALA A 183 -3.02 -17.95 2.46
CA ALA A 183 -1.65 -17.99 2.94
C ALA A 183 -1.44 -17.18 4.23
N PHE A 184 -2.14 -16.07 4.38
CA PHE A 184 -1.95 -15.13 5.50
C PHE A 184 -3.17 -15.04 6.43
N LYS A 185 -4.13 -15.98 6.35
CA LYS A 185 -5.30 -16.07 7.24
C LYS A 185 -5.06 -17.06 8.35
N LYS A 186 -5.72 -16.89 9.50
CA LYS A 186 -5.68 -17.88 10.60
C LYS A 186 -6.09 -19.24 10.10
N TYR A 187 -5.43 -20.29 10.59
CA TYR A 187 -5.74 -21.66 10.28
C TYR A 187 -6.25 -22.41 11.50
N ASP A 188 -7.44 -23.04 11.38
CA ASP A 188 -8.06 -23.90 12.39
C ASP A 188 -7.73 -25.37 12.06
N LYS A 189 -6.85 -25.97 12.86
CA LYS A 189 -6.39 -27.36 12.65
C LYS A 189 -7.51 -28.40 12.82
N GLU A 190 -8.46 -28.14 13.74
CA GLU A 190 -9.55 -29.07 13.99
C GLU A 190 -10.54 -29.10 12.83
N LYS A 191 -10.79 -27.94 12.22
CA LYS A 191 -11.71 -27.80 11.09
C LYS A 191 -11.02 -27.91 9.73
N ASN A 192 -9.67 -27.99 9.71
CA ASN A 192 -8.86 -27.98 8.50
C ASN A 192 -9.24 -26.81 7.55
N LYS A 193 -9.38 -25.61 8.10
CA LYS A 193 -9.88 -24.46 7.36
C LYS A 193 -9.21 -23.16 7.81
N SER A 194 -8.84 -22.34 6.81
CA SER A 194 -8.44 -20.94 7.05
C SER A 194 -9.66 -20.04 7.24
N TYR A 195 -9.52 -18.98 8.04
CA TYR A 195 -10.60 -18.04 8.35
C TYR A 195 -10.08 -16.67 8.77
N GLY A 196 -10.96 -15.68 8.72
CA GLY A 196 -10.66 -14.31 9.14
C GLY A 196 -9.91 -13.47 8.09
N PRO A 197 -9.49 -12.27 8.48
CA PRO A 197 -8.76 -11.37 7.60
C PRO A 197 -7.30 -11.81 7.44
N VAL A 198 -6.62 -11.19 6.48
CA VAL A 198 -5.16 -11.24 6.33
C VAL A 198 -4.49 -10.72 7.61
N LEU A 199 -3.53 -11.46 8.12
CA LEU A 199 -2.73 -11.10 9.28
C LEU A 199 -1.37 -10.57 8.83
N VAL A 200 -1.08 -9.32 9.15
CA VAL A 200 0.21 -8.68 8.86
C VAL A 200 1.37 -9.47 9.46
N GLY A 201 1.25 -9.92 10.72
CA GLY A 201 2.29 -10.74 11.36
C GLY A 201 2.56 -12.08 10.66
N ALA A 202 1.54 -12.69 10.04
CA ALA A 202 1.74 -13.89 9.23
C ALA A 202 2.51 -13.59 7.95
N TYR A 203 2.20 -12.47 7.29
CA TYR A 203 2.95 -12.00 6.15
C TYR A 203 4.43 -11.78 6.51
N GLU A 204 4.68 -11.10 7.61
CA GLU A 204 6.03 -10.79 8.10
C GLU A 204 6.81 -12.03 8.51
N ALA A 205 6.15 -13.07 8.97
CA ALA A 205 6.79 -14.35 9.30
C ALA A 205 7.07 -15.23 8.07
N ILE A 206 6.13 -15.28 7.12
CA ILE A 206 6.21 -16.20 5.96
C ILE A 206 7.15 -15.66 4.89
N ILE A 207 7.05 -14.38 4.52
CA ILE A 207 7.77 -13.82 3.38
C ILE A 207 9.29 -13.98 3.48
N PRO A 208 9.97 -13.67 4.59
CA PRO A 208 11.43 -13.83 4.67
C PRO A 208 11.89 -15.28 4.46
N GLY A 209 11.22 -16.22 5.12
CA GLY A 209 11.55 -17.64 5.02
C GLY A 209 11.30 -18.20 3.63
N LEU A 210 10.17 -17.85 3.02
CA LEU A 210 9.82 -18.30 1.68
C LEU A 210 10.76 -17.72 0.62
N THR A 211 10.99 -16.41 0.62
CA THR A 211 11.85 -15.76 -0.38
C THR A 211 13.30 -16.17 -0.30
N ALA A 212 13.80 -16.51 0.89
CA ALA A 212 15.16 -17.04 1.08
C ALA A 212 15.31 -18.49 0.56
N ASN A 213 14.21 -19.23 0.41
CA ASN A 213 14.19 -20.63 0.01
C ASN A 213 13.24 -20.88 -1.17
N ILE A 214 13.06 -19.90 -2.05
CA ILE A 214 12.03 -19.94 -3.09
C ILE A 214 12.19 -21.13 -4.04
N ASP A 215 13.42 -21.40 -4.50
CA ASP A 215 13.70 -22.50 -5.40
C ASP A 215 13.40 -23.85 -4.76
N TYR A 216 13.72 -24.01 -3.47
CA TYR A 216 13.40 -25.24 -2.72
C TYR A 216 11.89 -25.48 -2.64
N TYR A 217 11.10 -24.45 -2.29
CA TYR A 217 9.65 -24.59 -2.14
C TYR A 217 8.90 -24.71 -3.45
N GLN A 218 9.45 -24.24 -4.56
CA GLN A 218 8.89 -24.52 -5.89
C GLN A 218 8.88 -26.03 -6.22
N GLU A 219 9.87 -26.78 -5.71
CA GLU A 219 9.94 -28.23 -5.87
C GLU A 219 9.22 -29.00 -4.74
N ASN A 220 8.90 -28.34 -3.61
CA ASN A 220 8.34 -28.96 -2.41
C ASN A 220 7.07 -28.23 -1.93
N THR A 221 6.08 -28.13 -2.79
CA THR A 221 4.83 -27.36 -2.57
C THR A 221 3.97 -27.88 -1.41
N GLU A 222 3.92 -29.21 -1.21
CA GLU A 222 3.19 -29.82 -0.09
C GLU A 222 3.80 -29.42 1.25
N GLU A 223 5.14 -29.44 1.35
CA GLU A 223 5.86 -28.99 2.56
C GLU A 223 5.61 -27.53 2.85
N LEU A 224 5.61 -26.66 1.83
CA LEU A 224 5.29 -25.25 2.00
C LEU A 224 3.90 -25.06 2.64
N SER A 225 2.89 -25.78 2.16
CA SER A 225 1.54 -25.72 2.75
C SER A 225 1.53 -26.07 4.22
N GLU A 226 2.24 -27.13 4.61
CA GLU A 226 2.32 -27.56 6.01
C GLU A 226 3.08 -26.55 6.90
N VAL A 227 4.19 -26.00 6.40
CA VAL A 227 4.97 -24.97 7.11
C VAL A 227 4.12 -23.71 7.33
N ILE A 228 3.38 -23.23 6.30
CA ILE A 228 2.51 -22.08 6.45
C ILE A 228 1.43 -22.33 7.52
N LYS A 229 0.79 -23.49 7.53
CA LYS A 229 -0.21 -23.86 8.55
C LYS A 229 0.38 -23.90 9.96
N GLN A 230 1.67 -24.20 10.10
CA GLN A 230 2.34 -24.22 11.41
C GLN A 230 2.60 -22.83 11.98
N VAL A 231 2.70 -21.78 11.17
CA VAL A 231 2.84 -20.39 11.64
C VAL A 231 1.71 -19.98 12.59
N TYR A 232 0.56 -20.64 12.48
CA TYR A 232 -0.65 -20.37 13.27
C TYR A 232 -0.83 -21.31 14.48
N SER A 233 0.18 -22.05 14.87
CA SER A 233 0.09 -23.13 15.88
C SER A 233 0.45 -22.64 17.26
#